data_9d67a3c2a2a985b479ef68a26b9ec5b5
#
_entry.id   9d67a3c2a2a985b479ef68a26b9ec5b5
#
_cell.length_a   1.000
_cell.length_b   1.000
_cell.length_c   1.000
_cell.angle_alpha   90.00
_cell.angle_beta   90.00
_cell.angle_gamma   90.00
#
_symmetry.space_group_name_H-M   'P 1'
#
loop_
_entity.id
_entity.type
_entity.pdbx_description
1 polymer ?
#
loop_
_entity_poly.entity_id
_entity_poly.type
_entity_poly.pdbx_seq_one_letter_code
_entity_poly.pdbx_strand_id
1 'polypeptide(L)'
;MLVYFVFVLGIGFALKRYMRTSNDFFLAGRSIPAWVCGLAFISANLGAQEVIGMGASGAKYGIVTSHFYWIGAIPAMCFVGIFMMPFYYGSKARSVPEYLRMRFDEKTRAVNAFSFAFMTVFSSGISMYAMALLIQNLGLFRGILPEAYIFHVSIILSALIVLGYIFLGGLTSAIYNEVLQFFLIVAGFAPLVWIGLRNVGGWEGIKRTLPATMTHSWAGMAHASTNTLGVEWVGLAMGLGFVLSFGYWCTDFLVIQRAMAADSEVSARRVPLIAAIPKMFFPFLVILPGLIAISVTSHMGVNTPSSYATTAPNGRPLPLDEQHPHGIIPQKVDPISGLPQVDSNGIPVYNYDLAIPVMLVHFFPTGI
;
A
#
# COMPACT_ATOMS: atom_id res chain seq x y z
N MET A 1 14.02 2.58 15.12
CA MET A 1 12.83 3.46 15.18
C MET A 1 13.12 4.85 15.75
N LEU A 2 13.67 5.00 16.94
CA LEU A 2 13.94 6.32 17.54
C LEU A 2 14.80 7.22 16.62
N VAL A 3 15.87 6.67 16.05
CA VAL A 3 16.75 7.40 15.10
C VAL A 3 15.98 7.90 13.87
N TYR A 4 15.09 7.07 13.32
CA TYR A 4 14.25 7.44 12.19
C TYR A 4 13.31 8.61 12.56
N PHE A 5 12.63 8.56 13.70
CA PHE A 5 11.74 9.63 14.14
C PHE A 5 12.48 10.94 14.42
N VAL A 6 13.65 10.86 15.05
CA VAL A 6 14.50 12.04 15.26
C VAL A 6 14.93 12.65 13.91
N PHE A 7 15.26 11.82 12.94
CA PHE A 7 15.64 12.27 11.61
C PHE A 7 14.48 12.94 10.86
N VAL A 8 13.28 12.33 10.87
CA VAL A 8 12.07 12.85 10.22
C VAL A 8 11.64 14.19 10.83
N LEU A 9 11.61 14.28 12.16
CA LEU A 9 11.33 15.51 12.87
C LEU A 9 12.43 16.56 12.63
N GLY A 10 13.68 16.14 12.56
CA GLY A 10 14.85 16.98 12.26
C GLY A 10 14.73 17.64 10.88
N ILE A 11 14.29 16.90 9.85
CA ILE A 11 14.00 17.46 8.51
C ILE A 11 12.91 18.55 8.64
N GLY A 12 11.80 18.25 9.33
CA GLY A 12 10.73 19.23 9.57
C GLY A 12 11.23 20.51 10.22
N PHE A 13 12.07 20.36 11.25
CA PHE A 13 12.63 21.49 11.99
C PHE A 13 13.62 22.30 11.13
N ALA A 14 14.48 21.64 10.36
CA ALA A 14 15.42 22.29 9.46
C ALA A 14 14.71 23.09 8.36
N LEU A 15 13.61 22.58 7.84
CA LEU A 15 12.84 23.22 6.77
C LEU A 15 11.89 24.30 7.24
N LYS A 16 11.56 24.36 8.54
CA LYS A 16 10.67 25.38 9.12
C LYS A 16 11.06 26.81 8.73
N ARG A 17 12.36 27.12 8.69
CA ARG A 17 12.90 28.45 8.34
C ARG A 17 12.59 28.90 6.91
N TYR A 18 12.28 27.96 6.02
CA TYR A 18 11.96 28.24 4.60
C TYR A 18 10.46 28.45 4.37
N MET A 19 9.61 28.14 5.34
CA MET A 19 8.15 28.26 5.27
C MET A 19 7.73 29.68 5.60
N ARG A 20 7.73 30.59 4.62
CA ARG A 20 7.39 32.00 4.79
C ARG A 20 6.01 32.38 4.28
N THR A 21 5.51 31.67 3.26
CA THR A 21 4.22 31.95 2.63
C THR A 21 3.32 30.71 2.60
N SER A 22 2.04 30.95 2.36
CA SER A 22 1.06 29.86 2.15
C SER A 22 1.46 28.96 0.94
N ASN A 23 2.08 29.53 -0.09
CA ASN A 23 2.56 28.75 -1.23
C ASN A 23 3.76 27.84 -0.85
N ASP A 24 4.65 28.32 0.00
CA ASP A 24 5.76 27.49 0.50
C ASP A 24 5.22 26.30 1.30
N PHE A 25 4.20 26.55 2.14
CA PHE A 25 3.61 25.53 2.97
C PHE A 25 2.82 24.47 2.18
N PHE A 26 1.98 24.87 1.22
CA PHE A 26 1.07 23.97 0.50
C PHE A 26 1.62 23.45 -0.83
N LEU A 27 2.56 24.14 -1.47
CA LEU A 27 3.11 23.82 -2.79
C LEU A 27 4.64 23.77 -2.82
N ALA A 28 5.30 23.77 -1.66
CA ALA A 28 6.77 23.78 -1.55
C ALA A 28 7.42 24.88 -2.41
N GLY A 29 6.77 26.05 -2.55
CA GLY A 29 7.23 27.15 -3.39
C GLY A 29 7.35 26.83 -4.88
N ARG A 30 6.89 25.67 -5.35
CA ARG A 30 7.09 25.15 -6.72
C ARG A 30 8.56 25.15 -7.11
N SER A 31 9.41 24.60 -6.27
CA SER A 31 10.87 24.66 -6.43
C SER A 31 11.55 23.28 -6.39
N ILE A 32 10.78 22.21 -6.35
CA ILE A 32 11.30 20.85 -6.16
C ILE A 32 11.65 20.20 -7.51
N PRO A 33 12.84 19.58 -7.65
CA PRO A 33 13.21 18.87 -8.88
C PRO A 33 12.28 17.71 -9.23
N ALA A 34 12.07 17.44 -10.52
CA ALA A 34 11.14 16.42 -11.02
C ALA A 34 11.37 15.02 -10.41
N TRP A 35 12.62 14.58 -10.25
CA TRP A 35 12.92 13.26 -9.72
C TRP A 35 12.57 13.12 -8.23
N VAL A 36 12.77 14.18 -7.44
CA VAL A 36 12.37 14.24 -6.03
C VAL A 36 10.85 14.17 -5.92
N CYS A 37 10.15 15.02 -6.70
CA CYS A 37 8.69 14.98 -6.77
C CYS A 37 8.18 13.61 -7.25
N GLY A 38 8.86 12.95 -8.21
CA GLY A 38 8.50 11.64 -8.74
C GLY A 38 8.60 10.54 -7.69
N LEU A 39 9.68 10.51 -6.92
CA LEU A 39 9.82 9.56 -5.82
C LEU A 39 8.84 9.85 -4.69
N ALA A 40 8.59 11.11 -4.37
CA ALA A 40 7.59 11.48 -3.39
C ALA A 40 6.16 11.15 -3.86
N PHE A 41 5.85 11.37 -5.14
CA PHE A 41 4.56 11.04 -5.74
C PHE A 41 4.19 9.56 -5.57
N ILE A 42 5.14 8.65 -5.79
CA ILE A 42 4.91 7.23 -5.57
C ILE A 42 4.92 6.88 -4.08
N SER A 43 5.82 7.45 -3.29
CA SER A 43 5.96 7.13 -1.87
C SER A 43 4.77 7.61 -1.05
N ALA A 44 4.13 8.72 -1.43
CA ALA A 44 2.90 9.20 -0.80
C ALA A 44 1.77 8.15 -0.84
N ASN A 45 1.78 7.28 -1.86
CA ASN A 45 0.84 6.17 -2.01
C ASN A 45 1.32 4.88 -1.30
N LEU A 46 2.57 4.82 -0.82
CA LEU A 46 3.18 3.63 -0.21
C LEU A 46 3.16 3.70 1.32
N GLY A 47 1.99 3.83 1.89
CA GLY A 47 1.81 3.76 3.34
C GLY A 47 1.70 2.32 3.87
N ALA A 48 1.55 2.19 5.19
CA ALA A 48 1.31 0.90 5.85
C ALA A 48 0.08 0.17 5.27
N GLN A 49 -0.96 0.92 4.91
CA GLN A 49 -2.15 0.40 4.24
C GLN A 49 -1.82 -0.32 2.93
N GLU A 50 -1.00 0.29 2.08
CA GLU A 50 -0.59 -0.30 0.80
C GLU A 50 0.23 -1.58 1.03
N VAL A 51 1.23 -1.51 1.89
CA VAL A 51 2.13 -2.64 2.17
C VAL A 51 1.38 -3.81 2.76
N ILE A 52 0.62 -3.60 3.84
CA ILE A 52 -0.14 -4.66 4.52
C ILE A 52 -1.28 -5.14 3.63
N GLY A 53 -2.06 -4.23 3.05
CA GLY A 53 -3.21 -4.57 2.22
C GLY A 53 -2.84 -5.32 0.95
N MET A 54 -1.76 -4.92 0.25
CA MET A 54 -1.32 -5.62 -0.95
C MET A 54 -0.59 -6.92 -0.64
N GLY A 55 0.10 -7.01 0.50
CA GLY A 55 0.64 -8.27 1.02
C GLY A 55 -0.46 -9.27 1.33
N ALA A 56 -1.51 -8.83 2.03
CA ALA A 56 -2.71 -9.62 2.30
C ALA A 56 -3.41 -10.05 1.00
N SER A 57 -3.56 -9.14 0.04
CA SER A 57 -4.16 -9.42 -1.26
C SER A 57 -3.34 -10.43 -2.06
N GLY A 58 -2.01 -10.32 -2.05
CA GLY A 58 -1.11 -11.30 -2.64
C GLY A 58 -1.27 -12.69 -2.03
N ALA A 59 -1.36 -12.76 -0.71
CA ALA A 59 -1.57 -14.02 0.00
C ALA A 59 -2.96 -14.63 -0.28
N LYS A 60 -4.00 -13.81 -0.40
CA LYS A 60 -5.38 -14.26 -0.58
C LYS A 60 -5.70 -14.58 -2.04
N TYR A 61 -5.28 -13.72 -2.97
CA TYR A 61 -5.70 -13.77 -4.37
C TYR A 61 -4.56 -14.13 -5.33
N GLY A 62 -3.32 -14.09 -4.89
CA GLY A 62 -2.17 -14.42 -5.72
C GLY A 62 -1.63 -13.24 -6.54
N ILE A 63 -0.77 -13.57 -7.52
CA ILE A 63 -0.04 -12.60 -8.35
C ILE A 63 -0.97 -11.77 -9.25
N VAL A 64 -2.19 -12.21 -9.49
CA VAL A 64 -3.20 -11.47 -10.27
C VAL A 64 -3.46 -10.09 -9.67
N THR A 65 -3.28 -9.88 -8.38
CA THR A 65 -3.37 -8.58 -7.71
C THR A 65 -2.33 -7.56 -8.20
N SER A 66 -1.28 -7.99 -8.92
CA SER A 66 -0.34 -7.08 -9.60
C SER A 66 -1.01 -6.13 -10.58
N HIS A 67 -2.19 -6.50 -11.10
CA HIS A 67 -2.98 -5.64 -11.98
C HIS A 67 -3.44 -4.34 -11.31
N PHE A 68 -3.51 -4.28 -9.98
CA PHE A 68 -3.75 -3.02 -9.27
C PHE A 68 -2.67 -1.98 -9.55
N TYR A 69 -1.44 -2.42 -9.83
CA TYR A 69 -0.33 -1.56 -10.24
C TYR A 69 -0.28 -1.38 -11.76
N TRP A 70 -0.29 -2.46 -12.52
CA TRP A 70 -0.05 -2.42 -13.97
C TRP A 70 -1.21 -1.82 -14.75
N ILE A 71 -2.44 -2.24 -14.46
CA ILE A 71 -3.65 -1.73 -15.11
C ILE A 71 -4.24 -0.57 -14.30
N GLY A 72 -4.24 -0.70 -12.96
CA GLY A 72 -4.87 0.23 -12.03
C GLY A 72 -4.07 1.49 -11.72
N ALA A 73 -2.82 1.64 -12.19
CA ALA A 73 -2.02 2.83 -11.90
C ALA A 73 -1.28 3.37 -13.13
N ILE A 74 -0.45 2.57 -13.78
CA ILE A 74 0.52 3.04 -14.79
C ILE A 74 -0.14 3.79 -15.95
N PRO A 75 -1.20 3.29 -16.62
CA PRO A 75 -1.84 4.00 -17.72
C PRO A 75 -2.37 5.37 -17.31
N ALA A 76 -3.01 5.48 -16.15
CA ALA A 76 -3.53 6.74 -15.65
C ALA A 76 -2.40 7.70 -15.24
N MET A 77 -1.32 7.21 -14.62
CA MET A 77 -0.14 8.03 -14.31
C MET A 77 0.48 8.61 -15.58
N CYS A 78 0.61 7.81 -16.65
CA CYS A 78 1.06 8.29 -17.95
C CYS A 78 0.10 9.35 -18.51
N PHE A 79 -1.20 9.11 -18.44
CA PHE A 79 -2.21 10.09 -18.87
C PHE A 79 -2.11 11.40 -18.09
N VAL A 80 -1.98 11.34 -16.78
CA VAL A 80 -1.79 12.53 -15.93
C VAL A 80 -0.56 13.33 -16.36
N GLY A 81 0.58 12.67 -16.53
CA GLY A 81 1.81 13.35 -16.92
C GLY A 81 1.73 14.01 -18.29
N ILE A 82 1.16 13.32 -19.27
CA ILE A 82 1.13 13.79 -20.66
C ILE A 82 0.02 14.82 -20.87
N PHE A 83 -1.20 14.55 -20.38
CA PHE A 83 -2.39 15.33 -20.74
C PHE A 83 -2.88 16.25 -19.61
N MET A 84 -2.85 15.81 -18.34
CA MET A 84 -3.48 16.56 -17.26
C MET A 84 -2.56 17.61 -16.63
N MET A 85 -1.27 17.30 -16.44
CA MET A 85 -0.34 18.21 -15.76
C MET A 85 -0.17 19.59 -16.42
N PRO A 86 -0.20 19.75 -17.74
CA PRO A 86 -0.21 21.07 -18.36
C PRO A 86 -1.36 21.96 -17.84
N PHE A 87 -2.54 21.40 -17.70
CA PHE A 87 -3.70 22.13 -17.20
C PHE A 87 -3.62 22.41 -15.70
N TYR A 88 -3.27 21.42 -14.89
CA TYR A 88 -3.12 21.60 -13.45
C TYR A 88 -2.01 22.60 -13.09
N TYR A 89 -0.84 22.41 -13.64
CA TYR A 89 0.31 23.28 -13.36
C TYR A 89 0.15 24.68 -13.99
N GLY A 90 -0.31 24.74 -15.24
CA GLY A 90 -0.51 25.97 -15.98
C GLY A 90 -1.60 26.87 -15.41
N SER A 91 -2.67 26.30 -14.85
CA SER A 91 -3.74 27.06 -14.18
C SER A 91 -3.27 27.76 -12.91
N LYS A 92 -2.10 27.38 -12.36
CA LYS A 92 -1.58 27.83 -11.06
C LYS A 92 -2.52 27.60 -9.87
N ALA A 93 -3.53 26.74 -10.02
CA ALA A 93 -4.40 26.33 -8.93
C ALA A 93 -3.59 25.69 -7.78
N ARG A 94 -4.06 25.84 -6.56
CA ARG A 94 -3.41 25.27 -5.36
C ARG A 94 -3.87 23.86 -5.05
N SER A 95 -5.00 23.46 -5.63
CA SER A 95 -5.62 22.16 -5.41
C SER A 95 -6.49 21.75 -6.59
N VAL A 96 -6.80 20.45 -6.69
CA VAL A 96 -7.75 19.93 -7.69
C VAL A 96 -9.13 20.56 -7.55
N PRO A 97 -9.72 20.68 -6.33
CA PRO A 97 -10.99 21.40 -6.19
C PRO A 97 -10.95 22.85 -6.69
N GLU A 98 -9.85 23.59 -6.46
CA GLU A 98 -9.70 24.96 -6.98
C GLU A 98 -9.62 24.99 -8.50
N TYR A 99 -8.90 24.05 -9.11
CA TYR A 99 -8.89 23.90 -10.58
C TYR A 99 -10.28 23.65 -11.14
N LEU A 100 -11.07 22.77 -10.50
CA LEU A 100 -12.45 22.49 -10.92
C LEU A 100 -13.35 23.73 -10.81
N ARG A 101 -13.16 24.57 -9.79
CA ARG A 101 -13.86 25.86 -9.69
C ARG A 101 -13.56 26.76 -10.89
N MET A 102 -12.29 26.83 -11.27
CA MET A 102 -11.86 27.69 -12.40
C MET A 102 -12.40 27.19 -13.74
N ARG A 103 -12.61 25.87 -13.88
CA ARG A 103 -13.06 25.24 -15.12
C ARG A 103 -14.59 25.16 -15.22
N PHE A 104 -15.27 24.99 -14.10
CA PHE A 104 -16.72 24.78 -14.02
C PHE A 104 -17.35 25.83 -13.09
N ASP A 105 -17.63 25.46 -11.84
CA ASP A 105 -18.30 26.32 -10.88
C ASP A 105 -17.94 25.99 -9.42
N GLU A 106 -18.53 26.78 -8.50
CA GLU A 106 -18.34 26.60 -7.06
C GLU A 106 -18.98 25.31 -6.54
N LYS A 107 -20.08 24.84 -7.15
CA LYS A 107 -20.76 23.60 -6.74
C LYS A 107 -19.88 22.40 -7.02
N THR A 108 -19.27 22.34 -8.21
CA THR A 108 -18.32 21.28 -8.59
C THR A 108 -17.10 21.27 -7.65
N ARG A 109 -16.57 22.45 -7.29
CA ARG A 109 -15.51 22.56 -6.28
C ARG A 109 -15.94 21.96 -4.95
N ALA A 110 -17.13 22.34 -4.46
CA ALA A 110 -17.62 21.90 -3.17
C ALA A 110 -17.80 20.38 -3.12
N VAL A 111 -18.45 19.79 -4.13
CA VAL A 111 -18.65 18.33 -4.22
C VAL A 111 -17.30 17.59 -4.19
N ASN A 112 -16.33 18.02 -5.00
CA ASN A 112 -15.01 17.39 -5.02
C ASN A 112 -14.26 17.56 -3.68
N ALA A 113 -14.31 18.75 -3.08
CA ALA A 113 -13.66 19.02 -1.80
C ALA A 113 -14.24 18.17 -0.65
N PHE A 114 -15.57 18.06 -0.57
CA PHE A 114 -16.21 17.22 0.44
C PHE A 114 -15.94 15.74 0.24
N SER A 115 -16.01 15.25 -1.01
CA SER A 115 -15.71 13.86 -1.34
C SER A 115 -14.26 13.51 -1.00
N PHE A 116 -13.31 14.40 -1.34
CA PHE A 116 -11.92 14.22 -1.03
C PHE A 116 -11.64 14.26 0.48
N ALA A 117 -12.24 15.20 1.21
CA ALA A 117 -12.10 15.28 2.67
C ALA A 117 -12.61 14.01 3.35
N PHE A 118 -13.79 13.53 2.94
CA PHE A 118 -14.36 12.28 3.43
C PHE A 118 -13.45 11.08 3.16
N MET A 119 -13.02 10.90 1.91
CA MET A 119 -12.08 9.84 1.53
C MET A 119 -10.79 9.90 2.35
N THR A 120 -10.21 11.08 2.54
CA THR A 120 -8.94 11.25 3.27
C THR A 120 -9.08 10.87 4.74
N VAL A 121 -10.18 11.20 5.40
CA VAL A 121 -10.42 10.80 6.80
C VAL A 121 -10.46 9.29 6.93
N PHE A 122 -11.22 8.59 6.08
CA PHE A 122 -11.29 7.12 6.12
C PHE A 122 -9.95 6.47 5.77
N SER A 123 -9.29 6.93 4.71
CA SER A 123 -7.97 6.41 4.30
C SER A 123 -6.92 6.61 5.40
N SER A 124 -6.92 7.77 6.07
CA SER A 124 -6.04 8.02 7.21
C SER A 124 -6.32 7.07 8.38
N GLY A 125 -7.60 6.81 8.67
CA GLY A 125 -8.01 5.85 9.70
C GLY A 125 -7.50 4.43 9.40
N ILE A 126 -7.66 3.97 8.17
CA ILE A 126 -7.16 2.66 7.73
C ILE A 126 -5.63 2.60 7.82
N SER A 127 -4.92 3.65 7.42
CA SER A 127 -3.45 3.72 7.51
C SER A 127 -2.97 3.69 8.97
N MET A 128 -3.65 4.37 9.88
CA MET A 128 -3.34 4.33 11.32
C MET A 128 -3.61 2.95 11.91
N TYR A 129 -4.71 2.31 11.52
CA TYR A 129 -5.01 0.93 11.90
C TYR A 129 -3.90 -0.04 11.45
N ALA A 130 -3.52 0.03 10.18
CA ALA A 130 -2.46 -0.82 9.62
C ALA A 130 -1.11 -0.63 10.34
N MET A 131 -0.76 0.62 10.66
CA MET A 131 0.45 0.94 11.42
C MET A 131 0.39 0.39 12.84
N ALA A 132 -0.75 0.54 13.53
CA ALA A 132 -0.92 0.02 14.88
C ALA A 132 -0.84 -1.50 14.92
N LEU A 133 -1.46 -2.18 13.93
CA LEU A 133 -1.37 -3.63 13.76
C LEU A 133 0.08 -4.09 13.59
N LEU A 134 0.86 -3.38 12.78
CA LEU A 134 2.28 -3.67 12.58
C LEU A 134 3.08 -3.51 13.88
N ILE A 135 2.92 -2.40 14.59
CA ILE A 135 3.62 -2.12 15.85
C ILE A 135 3.27 -3.17 16.92
N GLN A 136 2.00 -3.55 17.02
CA GLN A 136 1.53 -4.58 17.96
C GLN A 136 2.16 -5.94 17.66
N ASN A 137 2.13 -6.37 16.39
CA ASN A 137 2.67 -7.69 15.99
C ASN A 137 4.18 -7.78 16.05
N LEU A 138 4.89 -6.67 15.82
CA LEU A 138 6.35 -6.59 16.02
C LEU A 138 6.73 -6.55 17.52
N GLY A 139 5.76 -6.42 18.42
CA GLY A 139 5.99 -6.46 19.86
C GLY A 139 6.80 -5.29 20.41
N LEU A 140 6.81 -4.12 19.73
CA LEU A 140 7.67 -2.97 20.07
C LEU A 140 7.44 -2.40 21.49
N PHE A 141 6.21 -2.53 21.99
CA PHE A 141 5.86 -2.07 23.37
C PHE A 141 5.59 -3.23 24.32
N ARG A 142 5.91 -4.48 23.92
CA ARG A 142 5.71 -5.65 24.77
C ARG A 142 6.62 -5.55 26.01
N GLY A 143 6.04 -5.72 27.20
CA GLY A 143 6.74 -5.56 28.48
C GLY A 143 6.91 -4.12 28.96
N ILE A 144 6.55 -3.10 28.15
CA ILE A 144 6.55 -1.68 28.54
C ILE A 144 5.12 -1.23 28.89
N LEU A 145 4.14 -1.68 28.08
CA LEU A 145 2.73 -1.33 28.23
C LEU A 145 1.87 -2.60 28.35
N PRO A 146 0.73 -2.53 29.06
CA PRO A 146 -0.27 -3.60 29.03
C PRO A 146 -0.79 -3.83 27.61
N GLU A 147 -0.96 -5.08 27.19
CA GLU A 147 -1.32 -5.43 25.82
C GLU A 147 -2.58 -4.73 25.30
N ALA A 148 -3.58 -4.54 26.18
CA ALA A 148 -4.83 -3.84 25.86
C ALA A 148 -4.63 -2.39 25.36
N TYR A 149 -3.56 -1.72 25.76
CA TYR A 149 -3.30 -0.32 25.40
C TYR A 149 -2.33 -0.15 24.22
N ILE A 150 -1.56 -1.19 23.86
CA ILE A 150 -0.52 -1.11 22.81
C ILE A 150 -1.10 -0.57 21.50
N PHE A 151 -2.26 -1.09 21.08
CA PHE A 151 -2.91 -0.67 19.84
C PHE A 151 -3.27 0.83 19.85
N HIS A 152 -3.94 1.30 20.90
CA HIS A 152 -4.37 2.70 21.03
C HIS A 152 -3.19 3.67 21.16
N VAL A 153 -2.18 3.30 21.94
CA VAL A 153 -0.96 4.10 22.08
C VAL A 153 -0.21 4.19 20.74
N SER A 154 -0.16 3.12 19.99
CA SER A 154 0.47 3.09 18.66
C SER A 154 -0.20 4.04 17.66
N ILE A 155 -1.54 4.11 17.66
CA ILE A 155 -2.30 5.06 16.83
C ILE A 155 -1.95 6.50 17.24
N ILE A 156 -2.05 6.83 18.53
CA ILE A 156 -1.84 8.19 19.03
C ILE A 156 -0.39 8.63 18.76
N LEU A 157 0.57 7.78 19.04
CA LEU A 157 1.99 8.08 18.81
C LEU A 157 2.28 8.33 17.32
N SER A 158 1.78 7.48 16.44
CA SER A 158 1.93 7.63 14.99
C SER A 158 1.32 8.94 14.50
N ALA A 159 0.11 9.27 14.96
CA ALA A 159 -0.56 10.53 14.62
C ALA A 159 0.23 11.76 15.09
N LEU A 160 0.73 11.76 16.33
CA LEU A 160 1.52 12.87 16.88
C LEU A 160 2.83 13.10 16.11
N ILE A 161 3.52 12.03 15.70
CA ILE A 161 4.76 12.13 14.92
C ILE A 161 4.48 12.75 13.55
N VAL A 162 3.45 12.26 12.85
CA VAL A 162 3.06 12.77 11.53
C VAL A 162 2.66 14.24 11.62
N LEU A 163 1.80 14.60 12.56
CA LEU A 163 1.40 15.98 12.78
C LEU A 163 2.60 16.87 13.09
N GLY A 164 3.54 16.40 13.91
CA GLY A 164 4.72 17.16 14.31
C GLY A 164 5.55 17.62 13.10
N TYR A 165 5.95 16.72 12.19
CA TYR A 165 6.79 17.12 11.07
C TYR A 165 6.03 17.90 9.97
N ILE A 166 4.73 17.65 9.79
CA ILE A 166 3.92 18.39 8.83
C ILE A 166 3.71 19.83 9.30
N PHE A 167 3.38 20.05 10.57
CA PHE A 167 3.24 21.40 11.12
C PHE A 167 4.52 22.22 11.04
N LEU A 168 5.68 21.57 11.17
CA LEU A 168 6.97 22.25 11.13
C LEU A 168 7.41 22.65 9.72
N GLY A 169 7.26 21.77 8.75
CA GLY A 169 7.90 21.94 7.43
C GLY A 169 6.96 21.87 6.22
N GLY A 170 5.64 21.80 6.43
CA GLY A 170 4.66 21.77 5.35
C GLY A 170 4.91 20.69 4.30
N LEU A 171 4.51 20.95 3.05
CA LEU A 171 4.66 20.01 1.93
C LEU A 171 6.13 19.70 1.61
N THR A 172 7.03 20.64 1.76
CA THR A 172 8.47 20.42 1.50
C THR A 172 9.02 19.33 2.41
N SER A 173 8.69 19.39 3.71
CA SER A 173 9.09 18.35 4.67
C SER A 173 8.48 16.99 4.31
N ALA A 174 7.20 16.96 3.94
CA ALA A 174 6.54 15.74 3.51
C ALA A 174 7.26 15.11 2.30
N ILE A 175 7.54 15.87 1.25
CA ILE A 175 8.21 15.41 0.03
C ILE A 175 9.58 14.79 0.34
N TYR A 176 10.43 15.45 1.12
CA TYR A 176 11.75 14.90 1.44
C TYR A 176 11.68 13.68 2.36
N ASN A 177 10.73 13.64 3.29
CA ASN A 177 10.48 12.44 4.09
C ASN A 177 9.96 11.28 3.25
N GLU A 178 9.10 11.54 2.28
CA GLU A 178 8.58 10.53 1.34
C GLU A 178 9.69 9.95 0.45
N VAL A 179 10.65 10.76 0.02
CA VAL A 179 11.83 10.28 -0.71
C VAL A 179 12.69 9.37 0.17
N LEU A 180 12.93 9.76 1.42
CA LEU A 180 13.64 8.89 2.37
C LEU A 180 12.89 7.58 2.59
N GLN A 181 11.56 7.64 2.80
CA GLN A 181 10.72 6.47 2.99
C GLN A 181 10.76 5.54 1.77
N PHE A 182 10.77 6.05 0.55
CA PHE A 182 10.93 5.25 -0.65
C PHE A 182 12.16 4.36 -0.59
N PHE A 183 13.33 4.94 -0.28
CA PHE A 183 14.57 4.16 -0.19
C PHE A 183 14.55 3.18 0.98
N LEU A 184 13.97 3.55 2.12
CA LEU A 184 13.84 2.65 3.27
C LEU A 184 12.90 1.46 2.99
N ILE A 185 11.80 1.70 2.29
CA ILE A 185 10.87 0.63 1.87
C ILE A 185 11.60 -0.34 0.94
N VAL A 186 12.28 0.17 -0.09
CA VAL A 186 13.02 -0.69 -1.02
C VAL A 186 14.13 -1.46 -0.28
N ALA A 187 14.91 -0.78 0.56
CA ALA A 187 15.99 -1.39 1.32
C ALA A 187 15.50 -2.45 2.35
N GLY A 188 14.32 -2.26 2.92
CA GLY A 188 13.74 -3.21 3.87
C GLY A 188 13.07 -4.41 3.19
N PHE A 189 12.30 -4.17 2.12
CA PHE A 189 11.53 -5.23 1.48
C PHE A 189 12.32 -6.06 0.47
N ALA A 190 13.32 -5.50 -0.22
CA ALA A 190 14.12 -6.26 -1.17
C ALA A 190 14.87 -7.46 -0.52
N PRO A 191 15.53 -7.30 0.65
CA PRO A 191 16.10 -8.43 1.38
C PRO A 191 15.04 -9.44 1.84
N LEU A 192 13.86 -8.97 2.31
CA LEU A 192 12.77 -9.85 2.74
C LEU A 192 12.32 -10.76 1.60
N VAL A 193 12.09 -10.19 0.42
CA VAL A 193 11.72 -10.94 -0.79
C VAL A 193 12.80 -11.92 -1.18
N TRP A 194 14.05 -11.47 -1.19
CA TRP A 194 15.19 -12.31 -1.56
C TRP A 194 15.35 -13.52 -0.65
N ILE A 195 15.37 -13.30 0.68
CA ILE A 195 15.49 -14.36 1.68
C ILE A 195 14.29 -15.30 1.60
N GLY A 196 13.08 -14.75 1.54
CA GLY A 196 11.85 -15.52 1.43
C GLY A 196 11.80 -16.39 0.18
N LEU A 197 12.15 -15.86 -1.00
CA LEU A 197 12.22 -16.62 -2.25
C LEU A 197 13.24 -17.77 -2.15
N ARG A 198 14.42 -17.51 -1.59
CA ARG A 198 15.42 -18.59 -1.41
C ARG A 198 14.89 -19.71 -0.53
N ASN A 199 14.13 -19.37 0.49
CA ASN A 199 13.58 -20.33 1.45
C ASN A 199 12.52 -21.26 0.82
N VAL A 200 11.65 -20.71 -0.03
CA VAL A 200 10.59 -21.50 -0.69
C VAL A 200 11.05 -22.20 -1.97
N GLY A 201 12.33 -22.12 -2.35
CA GLY A 201 12.88 -22.74 -3.57
C GLY A 201 12.65 -21.90 -4.84
N GLY A 202 12.60 -20.57 -4.68
CA GLY A 202 12.40 -19.61 -5.77
C GLY A 202 10.99 -19.61 -6.33
N TRP A 203 10.82 -19.01 -7.51
CA TRP A 203 9.52 -18.96 -8.18
C TRP A 203 8.97 -20.37 -8.54
N GLU A 204 9.84 -21.30 -8.88
CA GLU A 204 9.44 -22.69 -9.14
C GLU A 204 8.92 -23.38 -7.88
N GLY A 205 9.48 -23.08 -6.70
CA GLY A 205 8.97 -23.57 -5.43
C GLY A 205 7.54 -23.08 -5.16
N ILE A 206 7.28 -21.78 -5.39
CA ILE A 206 5.94 -21.20 -5.28
C ILE A 206 4.95 -21.89 -6.24
N LYS A 207 5.33 -22.10 -7.50
CA LYS A 207 4.48 -22.81 -8.49
C LYS A 207 4.16 -24.26 -8.13
N ARG A 208 5.03 -24.92 -7.37
CA ARG A 208 4.78 -26.29 -6.89
C ARG A 208 3.79 -26.35 -5.73
N THR A 209 3.72 -25.28 -4.94
CA THR A 209 2.86 -25.21 -3.75
C THR A 209 1.51 -24.58 -4.00
N LEU A 210 1.41 -23.69 -5.01
CA LEU A 210 0.20 -22.92 -5.30
C LEU A 210 -0.33 -23.21 -6.70
N PRO A 211 -1.65 -23.10 -6.91
CA PRO A 211 -2.26 -23.33 -8.22
C PRO A 211 -1.88 -22.23 -9.24
N ALA A 212 -2.05 -22.54 -10.52
CA ALA A 212 -1.76 -21.61 -11.61
C ALA A 212 -2.58 -20.30 -11.51
N THR A 213 -3.78 -20.35 -10.97
CA THR A 213 -4.64 -19.17 -10.74
C THR A 213 -4.04 -18.16 -9.75
N MET A 214 -3.16 -18.62 -8.86
CA MET A 214 -2.44 -17.74 -7.93
C MET A 214 -1.04 -17.32 -8.42
N THR A 215 -0.44 -18.12 -9.30
CA THR A 215 0.95 -17.93 -9.76
C THR A 215 1.06 -17.34 -11.15
N HIS A 216 -0.05 -17.18 -11.88
CA HIS A 216 -0.10 -16.58 -13.21
C HIS A 216 -1.12 -15.44 -13.25
N SER A 217 -0.68 -14.26 -13.65
CA SER A 217 -1.48 -13.02 -13.56
C SER A 217 -2.74 -12.98 -14.44
N TRP A 218 -2.81 -13.81 -15.48
CA TRP A 218 -3.94 -13.89 -16.41
C TRP A 218 -4.67 -15.23 -16.39
N ALA A 219 -4.28 -16.16 -15.52
CA ALA A 219 -4.94 -17.46 -15.45
C ALA A 219 -6.41 -17.31 -15.00
N GLY A 220 -7.32 -17.95 -15.74
CA GLY A 220 -8.74 -17.97 -15.40
C GLY A 220 -9.49 -16.65 -15.61
N MET A 221 -8.87 -15.59 -16.14
CA MET A 221 -9.50 -14.27 -16.28
C MET A 221 -10.62 -14.17 -17.32
N ALA A 222 -10.89 -15.25 -18.06
CA ALA A 222 -12.01 -15.31 -19.01
C ALA A 222 -13.38 -15.33 -18.31
N HIS A 223 -13.46 -15.96 -17.13
CA HIS A 223 -14.70 -16.05 -16.36
C HIS A 223 -14.44 -15.76 -14.87
N ALA A 224 -15.37 -15.09 -14.20
CA ALA A 224 -15.28 -14.74 -12.79
C ALA A 224 -15.09 -15.97 -11.88
N SER A 225 -15.73 -17.09 -12.20
CA SER A 225 -15.66 -18.34 -11.43
C SER A 225 -14.34 -19.11 -11.55
N THR A 226 -13.45 -18.73 -12.49
CA THR A 226 -12.22 -19.47 -12.79
C THR A 226 -10.96 -18.77 -12.28
N ASN A 227 -11.08 -17.64 -11.61
CA ASN A 227 -9.95 -16.91 -11.04
C ASN A 227 -10.21 -16.50 -9.58
N THR A 228 -9.13 -16.23 -8.86
CA THR A 228 -9.18 -15.91 -7.43
C THR A 228 -9.75 -14.53 -7.09
N LEU A 229 -9.80 -13.59 -8.05
CA LEU A 229 -10.41 -12.26 -7.86
C LEU A 229 -11.93 -12.27 -8.02
N GLY A 230 -12.52 -13.31 -8.63
CA GLY A 230 -13.94 -13.33 -8.93
C GLY A 230 -14.39 -12.30 -9.99
N VAL A 231 -13.47 -11.84 -10.87
CA VAL A 231 -13.73 -10.78 -11.84
C VAL A 231 -13.18 -11.19 -13.22
N GLU A 232 -13.94 -10.95 -14.26
CA GLU A 232 -13.48 -11.14 -15.64
C GLU A 232 -12.51 -10.04 -16.09
N TRP A 233 -11.69 -10.31 -17.09
CA TRP A 233 -10.72 -9.35 -17.62
C TRP A 233 -11.35 -8.03 -18.07
N VAL A 234 -12.58 -8.05 -18.62
CA VAL A 234 -13.32 -6.83 -19.00
C VAL A 234 -13.65 -5.99 -17.77
N GLY A 235 -14.13 -6.64 -16.70
CA GLY A 235 -14.39 -5.96 -15.43
C GLY A 235 -13.12 -5.40 -14.81
N LEU A 236 -12.01 -6.11 -14.91
CA LEU A 236 -10.70 -5.64 -14.48
C LEU A 236 -10.27 -4.40 -15.29
N ALA A 237 -10.33 -4.45 -16.61
CA ALA A 237 -9.92 -3.35 -17.49
C ALA A 237 -10.80 -2.12 -17.31
N MET A 238 -12.12 -2.28 -17.29
CA MET A 238 -13.07 -1.16 -17.18
C MET A 238 -13.21 -0.66 -15.75
N GLY A 239 -13.37 -1.55 -14.77
CA GLY A 239 -13.54 -1.16 -13.36
C GLY A 239 -12.25 -0.65 -12.76
N LEU A 240 -11.21 -1.46 -12.75
CA LEU A 240 -9.93 -1.11 -12.16
C LEU A 240 -9.15 -0.15 -13.07
N GLY A 241 -8.99 -0.49 -14.35
CA GLY A 241 -8.14 0.25 -15.28
C GLY A 241 -8.71 1.60 -15.68
N PHE A 242 -10.00 1.72 -15.90
CA PHE A 242 -10.62 2.97 -16.32
C PHE A 242 -11.26 3.72 -15.15
N VAL A 243 -12.26 3.17 -14.49
CA VAL A 243 -13.02 3.93 -13.47
C VAL A 243 -12.16 4.24 -12.25
N LEU A 244 -11.60 3.22 -11.59
CA LEU A 244 -10.84 3.41 -10.35
C LEU A 244 -9.50 4.11 -10.62
N SER A 245 -8.77 3.70 -11.63
CA SER A 245 -7.44 4.21 -11.94
C SER A 245 -7.47 5.69 -12.31
N PHE A 246 -8.28 6.08 -13.28
CA PHE A 246 -8.41 7.50 -13.66
C PHE A 246 -9.09 8.31 -12.55
N GLY A 247 -10.10 7.76 -11.87
CA GLY A 247 -10.73 8.41 -10.74
C GLY A 247 -9.73 8.78 -9.65
N TYR A 248 -8.83 7.87 -9.30
CA TYR A 248 -7.81 8.11 -8.29
C TYR A 248 -6.65 8.98 -8.81
N TRP A 249 -5.89 8.50 -9.79
CA TRP A 249 -4.66 9.16 -10.22
C TRP A 249 -4.85 10.53 -10.83
N CYS A 250 -5.99 10.80 -11.46
CA CYS A 250 -6.26 12.09 -12.09
C CYS A 250 -6.86 13.12 -11.13
N THR A 251 -7.48 12.72 -10.03
CA THR A 251 -8.23 13.63 -9.17
C THR A 251 -7.78 13.67 -7.72
N ASP A 252 -7.04 12.67 -7.26
CA ASP A 252 -6.53 12.64 -5.88
C ASP A 252 -5.51 13.75 -5.66
N PHE A 253 -5.91 14.71 -4.82
CA PHE A 253 -5.05 15.86 -4.52
C PHE A 253 -3.78 15.45 -3.78
N LEU A 254 -3.79 14.38 -3.01
CA LEU A 254 -2.61 13.90 -2.28
C LEU A 254 -1.43 13.66 -3.24
N VAL A 255 -1.65 12.95 -4.33
CA VAL A 255 -0.61 12.65 -5.32
C VAL A 255 -0.35 13.80 -6.29
N ILE A 256 -1.41 14.43 -6.80
CA ILE A 256 -1.30 15.56 -7.75
C ILE A 256 -0.52 16.72 -7.15
N GLN A 257 -0.67 17.00 -5.85
CA GLN A 257 0.05 18.07 -5.15
C GLN A 257 1.58 17.92 -5.26
N ARG A 258 2.11 16.68 -5.21
CA ARG A 258 3.55 16.44 -5.38
C ARG A 258 4.03 16.85 -6.76
N ALA A 259 3.25 16.58 -7.80
CA ALA A 259 3.59 17.02 -9.15
C ALA A 259 3.46 18.55 -9.32
N MET A 260 2.49 19.17 -8.65
CA MET A 260 2.31 20.64 -8.66
C MET A 260 3.42 21.39 -7.89
N ALA A 261 4.17 20.71 -7.02
CA ALA A 261 5.31 21.27 -6.30
C ALA A 261 6.60 21.35 -7.14
N ALA A 262 6.61 20.79 -8.35
CA ALA A 262 7.76 20.79 -9.24
C ALA A 262 8.18 22.21 -9.68
N ASP A 263 9.47 22.37 -10.01
CA ASP A 263 10.10 23.65 -10.35
C ASP A 263 9.66 24.24 -11.69
N SER A 264 9.10 23.44 -12.57
CA SER A 264 8.63 23.86 -13.90
C SER A 264 7.49 22.98 -14.39
N GLU A 265 6.75 23.45 -15.42
CA GLU A 265 5.72 22.66 -16.08
C GLU A 265 6.28 21.36 -16.68
N VAL A 266 7.45 21.46 -17.32
CA VAL A 266 8.13 20.29 -17.89
C VAL A 266 8.47 19.27 -16.80
N SER A 267 8.96 19.74 -15.67
CA SER A 267 9.22 18.90 -14.50
C SER A 267 7.94 18.28 -13.95
N ALA A 268 6.87 19.05 -13.79
CA ALA A 268 5.58 18.57 -13.32
C ALA A 268 5.01 17.45 -14.21
N ARG A 269 5.13 17.59 -15.53
CA ARG A 269 4.73 16.53 -16.49
C ARG A 269 5.54 15.24 -16.33
N ARG A 270 6.84 15.36 -16.01
CA ARG A 270 7.74 14.21 -15.82
C ARG A 270 7.49 13.46 -14.49
N VAL A 271 6.96 14.12 -13.47
CA VAL A 271 6.74 13.54 -12.15
C VAL A 271 5.96 12.22 -12.18
N PRO A 272 4.74 12.14 -12.75
CA PRO A 272 4.01 10.88 -12.81
C PRO A 272 4.70 9.81 -13.67
N LEU A 273 5.42 10.22 -14.72
CA LEU A 273 6.16 9.30 -15.60
C LEU A 273 7.36 8.68 -14.87
N ILE A 274 8.10 9.49 -14.09
CA ILE A 274 9.19 9.00 -13.24
C ILE A 274 8.64 8.03 -12.19
N ALA A 275 7.51 8.36 -11.58
CA ALA A 275 6.87 7.53 -10.57
C ALA A 275 6.33 6.20 -11.14
N ALA A 276 5.91 6.17 -12.41
CA ALA A 276 5.39 4.96 -13.07
C ALA A 276 6.47 3.86 -13.19
N ILE A 277 7.74 4.23 -13.33
CA ILE A 277 8.84 3.26 -13.45
C ILE A 277 8.98 2.38 -12.20
N PRO A 278 9.23 2.91 -11.00
CA PRO A 278 9.28 2.08 -9.81
C PRO A 278 7.92 1.40 -9.51
N LYS A 279 6.77 2.06 -9.82
CA LYS A 279 5.44 1.47 -9.62
C LYS A 279 5.27 0.14 -10.37
N MET A 280 5.93 -0.02 -11.51
CA MET A 280 5.92 -1.29 -12.27
C MET A 280 6.54 -2.45 -11.47
N PHE A 281 7.54 -2.17 -10.65
CA PHE A 281 8.28 -3.18 -9.87
C PHE A 281 7.74 -3.40 -8.46
N PHE A 282 6.86 -2.53 -7.96
CA PHE A 282 6.31 -2.65 -6.61
C PHE A 282 5.58 -3.96 -6.31
N PRO A 283 4.87 -4.61 -7.26
CA PRO A 283 4.31 -5.93 -7.01
C PRO A 283 5.32 -6.94 -6.46
N PHE A 284 6.57 -6.88 -6.89
CA PHE A 284 7.63 -7.76 -6.40
C PHE A 284 8.03 -7.46 -4.94
N LEU A 285 7.82 -6.22 -4.47
CA LEU A 285 8.15 -5.83 -3.11
C LEU A 285 7.00 -6.04 -2.12
N VAL A 286 5.74 -5.86 -2.56
CA VAL A 286 4.59 -5.83 -1.63
C VAL A 286 3.61 -6.99 -1.82
N ILE A 287 3.45 -7.53 -3.03
CA ILE A 287 2.54 -8.66 -3.32
C ILE A 287 3.27 -10.00 -3.16
N LEU A 288 4.47 -10.10 -3.72
CA LEU A 288 5.23 -11.33 -3.69
C LEU A 288 5.54 -11.84 -2.27
N PRO A 289 5.83 -11.00 -1.25
CA PRO A 289 5.91 -11.48 0.13
C PRO A 289 4.65 -12.20 0.61
N GLY A 290 3.46 -11.75 0.20
CA GLY A 290 2.21 -12.44 0.51
C GLY A 290 2.16 -13.86 -0.05
N LEU A 291 2.56 -14.05 -1.32
CA LEU A 291 2.67 -15.37 -1.93
C LEU A 291 3.72 -16.23 -1.24
N ILE A 292 4.86 -15.64 -0.88
CA ILE A 292 5.90 -16.35 -0.15
C ILE A 292 5.36 -16.83 1.20
N ALA A 293 4.66 -15.96 1.96
CA ALA A 293 4.12 -16.29 3.26
C ALA A 293 3.22 -17.52 3.24
N ILE A 294 2.38 -17.66 2.21
CA ILE A 294 1.52 -18.84 2.05
C ILE A 294 2.23 -20.07 1.45
N SER A 295 3.41 -19.86 0.87
CA SER A 295 4.22 -20.95 0.27
C SER A 295 5.26 -21.51 1.22
N VAL A 296 5.54 -20.83 2.35
CA VAL A 296 6.45 -21.35 3.38
C VAL A 296 5.82 -22.57 4.02
N THR A 297 6.38 -23.73 3.73
CA THR A 297 6.03 -24.95 4.45
C THR A 297 6.73 -24.91 5.81
N SER A 298 5.97 -25.14 6.88
CA SER A 298 6.52 -25.16 8.24
C SER A 298 7.41 -26.39 8.41
N HIS A 299 8.68 -26.29 8.00
CA HIS A 299 9.70 -27.33 8.23
C HIS A 299 10.22 -27.35 9.66
N MET A 300 9.61 -26.61 10.57
CA MET A 300 9.90 -26.70 12.00
C MET A 300 8.87 -27.55 12.71
N GLY A 301 8.96 -28.86 12.56
CA GLY A 301 8.47 -29.83 13.54
C GLY A 301 6.97 -30.11 13.61
N VAL A 302 6.15 -29.59 12.70
CA VAL A 302 4.76 -29.97 12.58
C VAL A 302 4.50 -30.44 11.15
N ASN A 303 4.22 -31.74 11.00
CA ASN A 303 3.75 -32.33 9.75
C ASN A 303 2.36 -31.76 9.40
N THR A 304 2.31 -30.57 8.82
CA THR A 304 1.13 -30.09 8.14
C THR A 304 1.31 -30.33 6.65
N PRO A 305 0.43 -31.14 6.01
CA PRO A 305 0.39 -31.26 4.56
C PRO A 305 0.20 -29.89 3.93
N SER A 306 0.52 -29.77 2.65
CA SER A 306 0.40 -28.54 1.86
C SER A 306 -0.78 -27.70 2.34
N SER A 307 -0.50 -26.51 2.78
CA SER A 307 -1.39 -25.57 3.46
C SER A 307 -2.55 -25.06 2.58
N TYR A 308 -2.87 -25.77 1.51
CA TYR A 308 -3.89 -25.41 0.55
C TYR A 308 -5.06 -26.43 0.64
N ALA A 309 -6.11 -26.04 1.35
CA ALA A 309 -7.32 -26.86 1.42
C ALA A 309 -8.10 -26.73 0.12
N THR A 310 -8.13 -27.78 -0.68
CA THR A 310 -8.94 -27.88 -1.90
C THR A 310 -10.29 -28.54 -1.67
N THR A 311 -10.49 -29.10 -0.47
CA THR A 311 -11.71 -29.83 -0.08
C THR A 311 -12.17 -29.37 1.29
N ALA A 312 -13.48 -29.21 1.44
CA ALA A 312 -14.11 -28.97 2.74
C ALA A 312 -13.99 -30.24 3.65
N PRO A 313 -14.18 -30.10 4.99
CA PRO A 313 -14.15 -31.23 5.92
C PRO A 313 -15.11 -32.37 5.57
N ASN A 314 -16.17 -32.08 4.82
CA ASN A 314 -17.15 -33.07 4.31
C ASN A 314 -16.72 -33.74 2.98
N GLY A 315 -15.50 -33.50 2.48
CA GLY A 315 -14.97 -34.07 1.25
C GLY A 315 -15.44 -33.39 -0.04
N ARG A 316 -16.23 -32.31 0.02
CA ARG A 316 -16.65 -31.55 -1.16
C ARG A 316 -15.50 -30.70 -1.69
N PRO A 317 -15.23 -30.67 -3.03
CA PRO A 317 -14.29 -29.73 -3.59
C PRO A 317 -14.72 -28.29 -3.28
N LEU A 318 -13.77 -27.48 -2.78
CA LEU A 318 -14.03 -26.06 -2.51
C LEU A 318 -13.96 -25.27 -3.82
N PRO A 319 -14.89 -24.32 -4.06
CA PRO A 319 -14.74 -23.30 -5.08
C PRO A 319 -13.43 -22.53 -4.91
N LEU A 320 -12.89 -21.97 -5.98
CA LEU A 320 -11.59 -21.28 -5.93
C LEU A 320 -11.54 -20.10 -4.96
N ASP A 321 -12.66 -19.42 -4.77
CA ASP A 321 -12.85 -18.32 -3.81
C ASP A 321 -12.91 -18.77 -2.36
N GLU A 322 -13.26 -20.05 -2.11
CA GLU A 322 -13.28 -20.66 -0.79
C GLU A 322 -11.98 -21.41 -0.45
N GLN A 323 -11.03 -21.51 -1.38
CA GLN A 323 -9.73 -22.12 -1.12
C GLN A 323 -8.80 -21.12 -0.41
N HIS A 324 -8.37 -21.42 0.80
CA HIS A 324 -7.62 -20.52 1.66
C HIS A 324 -6.19 -21.03 1.92
N PRO A 325 -5.21 -20.70 1.06
CA PRO A 325 -3.82 -21.00 1.35
C PRO A 325 -3.36 -20.15 2.55
N HIS A 326 -2.58 -20.71 3.46
CA HIS A 326 -2.20 -20.00 4.68
C HIS A 326 -0.69 -20.02 5.02
N GLY A 327 0.06 -21.07 4.69
CA GLY A 327 1.50 -21.16 5.01
C GLY A 327 1.80 -20.83 6.49
N ILE A 328 2.56 -19.73 6.71
CA ILE A 328 2.87 -19.23 8.06
C ILE A 328 1.85 -18.22 8.60
N ILE A 329 0.78 -17.94 7.87
CA ILE A 329 -0.23 -16.95 8.28
C ILE A 329 -1.11 -17.56 9.37
N PRO A 330 -1.30 -16.90 10.52
CA PRO A 330 -2.10 -17.42 11.60
C PRO A 330 -3.60 -17.37 11.31
N GLN A 331 -4.34 -18.30 11.88
CA GLN A 331 -5.80 -18.28 11.88
C GLN A 331 -6.31 -17.07 12.65
N LYS A 332 -7.41 -16.45 12.18
CA LYS A 332 -8.09 -15.39 12.93
C LYS A 332 -8.64 -15.96 14.23
N VAL A 333 -8.52 -15.18 15.29
CA VAL A 333 -9.07 -15.46 16.60
C VAL A 333 -10.18 -14.46 16.88
N ASP A 334 -11.31 -14.94 17.38
CA ASP A 334 -12.40 -14.07 17.81
C ASP A 334 -11.95 -13.27 19.04
N PRO A 335 -12.04 -11.94 19.03
CA PRO A 335 -11.51 -11.10 20.10
C PRO A 335 -12.30 -11.23 21.42
N ILE A 336 -13.53 -11.79 21.39
CA ILE A 336 -14.39 -11.92 22.57
C ILE A 336 -14.23 -13.31 23.18
N SER A 337 -14.32 -14.35 22.35
CA SER A 337 -14.27 -15.75 22.81
C SER A 337 -12.85 -16.31 22.91
N GLY A 338 -11.88 -15.70 22.26
CA GLY A 338 -10.52 -16.21 22.14
C GLY A 338 -10.39 -17.48 21.29
N LEU A 339 -11.46 -17.92 20.61
CA LEU A 339 -11.48 -19.14 19.82
C LEU A 339 -11.08 -18.85 18.36
N PRO A 340 -10.43 -19.83 17.68
CA PRO A 340 -10.15 -19.75 16.26
C PRO A 340 -11.43 -19.59 15.43
N GLN A 341 -11.45 -18.65 14.50
CA GLN A 341 -12.60 -18.39 13.64
C GLN A 341 -12.66 -19.40 12.50
N VAL A 342 -13.87 -19.87 12.22
CA VAL A 342 -14.23 -20.67 11.05
C VAL A 342 -15.37 -19.99 10.30
N ASP A 343 -15.46 -20.21 9.00
CA ASP A 343 -16.58 -19.74 8.19
C ASP A 343 -17.86 -20.58 8.39
N SER A 344 -18.91 -20.24 7.63
CA SER A 344 -20.20 -20.96 7.66
C SER A 344 -20.09 -22.45 7.25
N ASN A 345 -19.00 -22.83 6.58
CA ASN A 345 -18.73 -24.19 6.11
C ASN A 345 -17.77 -24.96 7.05
N GLY A 346 -17.36 -24.35 8.16
CA GLY A 346 -16.40 -24.91 9.12
C GLY A 346 -14.94 -24.80 8.67
N ILE A 347 -14.63 -23.96 7.65
CA ILE A 347 -13.29 -23.78 7.12
C ILE A 347 -12.56 -22.71 7.95
N PRO A 348 -11.28 -22.93 8.34
CA PRO A 348 -10.50 -21.95 9.07
C PRO A 348 -10.37 -20.62 8.33
N VAL A 349 -10.63 -19.50 9.01
CA VAL A 349 -10.43 -18.14 8.48
C VAL A 349 -9.06 -17.64 8.90
N TYR A 350 -8.21 -17.29 7.94
CA TYR A 350 -6.85 -16.81 8.19
C TYR A 350 -6.76 -15.28 8.20
N ASN A 351 -5.84 -14.76 9.00
CA ASN A 351 -5.60 -13.31 9.09
C ASN A 351 -4.52 -12.88 8.09
N TYR A 352 -4.91 -12.70 6.83
CA TYR A 352 -3.99 -12.31 5.76
C TYR A 352 -3.32 -10.95 5.97
N ASP A 353 -3.91 -10.05 6.78
CA ASP A 353 -3.28 -8.77 7.12
C ASP A 353 -1.96 -8.97 7.89
N LEU A 354 -1.75 -10.14 8.45
CA LEU A 354 -0.50 -10.51 9.11
C LEU A 354 0.55 -11.11 8.17
N ALA A 355 0.30 -11.26 6.87
CA ALA A 355 1.24 -11.85 5.94
C ALA A 355 2.63 -11.16 5.99
N ILE A 356 2.67 -9.83 5.90
CA ILE A 356 3.93 -9.07 5.99
C ILE A 356 4.52 -9.08 7.41
N PRO A 357 3.77 -8.78 8.48
CA PRO A 357 4.30 -8.85 9.85
C PRO A 357 4.92 -10.21 10.20
N VAL A 358 4.25 -11.31 9.84
CA VAL A 358 4.76 -12.65 10.12
C VAL A 358 6.01 -12.97 9.31
N MET A 359 6.08 -12.55 8.04
CA MET A 359 7.29 -12.68 7.21
C MET A 359 8.49 -11.93 7.84
N LEU A 360 8.26 -10.71 8.34
CA LEU A 360 9.32 -9.92 9.00
C LEU A 360 9.83 -10.65 10.25
N VAL A 361 8.93 -11.12 11.10
CA VAL A 361 9.32 -11.85 12.33
C VAL A 361 9.98 -13.20 12.02
N HIS A 362 9.54 -13.88 10.94
CA HIS A 362 10.06 -15.19 10.57
C HIS A 362 11.45 -15.14 9.95
N PHE A 363 11.73 -14.16 9.09
CA PHE A 363 12.97 -14.11 8.33
C PHE A 363 14.02 -13.14 8.89
N PHE A 364 13.64 -12.18 9.70
CA PHE A 364 14.59 -11.24 10.30
C PHE A 364 14.79 -11.51 11.79
N PRO A 365 16.06 -11.48 12.28
CA PRO A 365 16.32 -11.58 13.69
C PRO A 365 15.81 -10.35 14.44
N THR A 366 15.48 -10.55 15.73
CA THR A 366 15.03 -9.48 16.63
C THR A 366 16.06 -8.34 16.68
N GLY A 367 15.64 -7.14 16.33
CA GLY A 367 16.47 -5.93 16.42
C GLY A 367 16.92 -5.34 15.08
N ILE A 368 16.54 -5.96 13.95
CA ILE A 368 16.78 -5.38 12.61
C ILE A 368 15.53 -4.62 12.08
#